data_1e6ddb9d8edeb170fc05f42ab5b7616d
#
_entry.id   1e6ddb9d8edeb170fc05f42ab5b7616d
#
_cell.length_a   1.000
_cell.length_b   1.000
_cell.length_c   1.000
_cell.angle_alpha   90.00
_cell.angle_beta   90.00
_cell.angle_gamma   90.00
#
_symmetry.space_group_name_H-M   'P 1'
#
loop_
_entity.id
_entity.type
_entity.pdbx_description
1 polymer ?
#
loop_
_entity_poly.entity_id
_entity_poly.type
_entity_poly.pdbx_seq_one_letter_code
_entity_poly.pdbx_strand_id
1 'polypeptide(L)'
;MTSVRRIVGCLVWAGTFALAGTASGALDRSQVRIRDPFVLPDPATQTYYIYGTTTAGIFDGDVERKAVVVFKTKDLDHWEEPVSVWDVPADHWGRETVWAPEVHAYRGRYYLFVTLTAKATLPTPPDRPQNVKRGTEILVAESPLGPFRPLGHGAQTPADWMALDGSFWVEDGVPWLVFCHEWAQITDGSFDAVPLSEDLSHAVGEPRLLFHASEAPWVRCRGDIGELYQGKRYHAYVSDGNWLHRTKDGTLLMLWSSYGPSKYAVGVARSKSGRLAGPWEQDPEPLWSDDGGHPMLFRTFDDRLVMAIHQPNRRVERARFFELDEVGSTLRIRGEFGGAKR
;
A
#
# COMPACT_ATOMS: atom_id res chain seq x y z
N MET A 1 21.52 88.35 16.69
CA MET A 1 20.28 87.66 16.18
C MET A 1 20.66 86.26 15.82
N THR A 2 20.43 85.37 16.76
CA THR A 2 20.84 83.95 16.72
C THR A 2 19.64 83.10 16.39
N SER A 3 19.66 82.40 15.26
CA SER A 3 18.59 81.48 14.84
C SER A 3 18.87 80.08 15.34
N VAL A 4 17.95 79.56 16.14
CA VAL A 4 17.97 78.19 16.67
C VAL A 4 17.21 77.30 15.70
N ARG A 5 17.90 76.31 15.07
CA ARG A 5 17.31 75.24 14.27
C ARG A 5 16.89 74.07 15.22
N ARG A 6 15.62 73.77 15.24
CA ARG A 6 15.09 72.58 15.88
C ARG A 6 15.25 71.39 14.93
N ILE A 7 15.91 70.33 15.43
CA ILE A 7 15.98 69.04 14.75
C ILE A 7 14.80 68.20 15.28
N VAL A 8 13.92 67.81 14.39
CA VAL A 8 12.85 66.85 14.67
C VAL A 8 13.36 65.44 14.31
N GLY A 9 13.60 64.63 15.32
CA GLY A 9 13.96 63.22 15.13
C GLY A 9 12.71 62.39 14.86
N CYS A 10 12.62 61.76 13.68
CA CYS A 10 11.65 60.71 13.39
C CYS A 10 12.15 59.40 13.97
N LEU A 11 11.47 58.88 15.01
CA LEU A 11 11.62 57.48 15.43
C LEU A 11 10.85 56.59 14.45
N VAL A 12 11.58 55.78 13.68
CA VAL A 12 10.98 54.68 12.90
C VAL A 12 10.85 53.50 13.82
N TRP A 13 9.61 53.15 14.16
CA TRP A 13 9.30 51.88 14.81
C TRP A 13 9.32 50.74 13.77
N ALA A 14 10.33 49.89 13.83
CA ALA A 14 10.35 48.65 13.05
C ALA A 14 9.48 47.61 13.80
N GLY A 15 8.25 47.48 13.39
CA GLY A 15 7.36 46.42 13.86
C GLY A 15 7.76 45.12 13.21
N THR A 16 8.36 44.21 13.96
CA THR A 16 8.53 42.82 13.58
C THR A 16 7.17 42.14 13.58
N PHE A 17 6.58 41.97 12.40
CA PHE A 17 5.45 41.05 12.21
C PHE A 17 5.99 39.62 12.31
N ALA A 18 5.82 38.98 13.46
CA ALA A 18 5.91 37.57 13.59
C ALA A 18 4.71 36.97 12.82
N LEU A 19 4.95 36.37 11.68
CA LEU A 19 3.99 35.50 11.03
C LEU A 19 3.77 34.32 11.98
N ALA A 20 2.68 34.35 12.74
CA ALA A 20 2.16 33.18 13.42
C ALA A 20 1.70 32.20 12.31
N GLY A 21 2.57 31.28 11.93
CA GLY A 21 2.16 30.11 11.18
C GLY A 21 1.08 29.43 11.99
N THR A 22 -0.13 29.33 11.46
CA THR A 22 -1.16 28.45 11.99
C THR A 22 -0.57 27.05 11.95
N ALA A 23 -0.24 26.50 13.13
CA ALA A 23 0.06 25.08 13.24
C ALA A 23 -1.20 24.35 12.74
N SER A 24 -1.14 23.74 11.56
CA SER A 24 -2.14 22.79 11.09
C SER A 24 -2.25 21.73 12.18
N GLY A 25 -3.40 21.54 12.77
CA GLY A 25 -3.60 20.56 13.84
C GLY A 25 -3.28 19.18 13.30
N ALA A 26 -2.51 18.38 14.05
CA ALA A 26 -2.26 17.00 13.68
C ALA A 26 -3.58 16.24 13.63
N LEU A 27 -3.77 15.42 12.59
CA LEU A 27 -4.93 14.55 12.44
C LEU A 27 -4.76 13.33 13.35
N ASP A 28 -5.77 13.01 14.13
CA ASP A 28 -5.81 11.72 14.83
C ASP A 28 -5.98 10.59 13.79
N ARG A 29 -5.19 9.51 13.91
CA ARG A 29 -5.25 8.35 13.02
C ARG A 29 -6.66 7.83 12.81
N SER A 30 -7.48 7.85 13.87
CA SER A 30 -8.88 7.40 13.81
C SER A 30 -9.77 8.27 12.93
N GLN A 31 -9.36 9.49 12.61
CA GLN A 31 -10.08 10.42 11.73
C GLN A 31 -9.71 10.24 10.28
N VAL A 32 -8.54 9.65 9.97
CA VAL A 32 -8.05 9.49 8.60
C VAL A 32 -8.66 8.25 7.96
N ARG A 33 -9.42 8.43 6.87
CA ARG A 33 -9.89 7.32 6.05
C ARG A 33 -8.79 6.89 5.09
N ILE A 34 -8.28 5.69 5.31
CA ILE A 34 -7.22 5.10 4.50
C ILE A 34 -7.42 3.59 4.39
N ARG A 35 -7.19 3.05 3.19
CA ARG A 35 -7.17 1.62 2.90
C ARG A 35 -5.77 1.24 2.41
N ASP A 36 -5.40 -0.02 2.56
CA ASP A 36 -4.10 -0.57 2.13
C ASP A 36 -2.90 0.26 2.63
N PRO A 37 -2.78 0.47 3.97
CA PRO A 37 -1.77 1.35 4.52
C PRO A 37 -0.37 0.74 4.37
N PHE A 38 0.53 1.50 3.76
CA PHE A 38 1.95 1.20 3.67
C PHE A 38 2.76 2.17 4.52
N VAL A 39 3.68 1.67 5.32
CA VAL A 39 4.51 2.48 6.23
C VAL A 39 5.97 2.37 5.83
N LEU A 40 6.58 3.50 5.48
CA LEU A 40 8.02 3.62 5.24
C LEU A 40 8.67 4.34 6.43
N PRO A 41 9.41 3.64 7.32
CA PRO A 41 10.19 4.28 8.35
C PRO A 41 11.43 4.96 7.78
N ASP A 42 11.71 6.19 8.20
CA ASP A 42 12.95 6.91 7.91
C ASP A 42 13.72 7.15 9.22
N PRO A 43 14.73 6.33 9.50
CA PRO A 43 15.53 6.45 10.71
C PRO A 43 16.31 7.77 10.79
N ALA A 44 16.69 8.36 9.66
CA ALA A 44 17.48 9.59 9.62
C ALA A 44 16.71 10.79 10.17
N THR A 45 15.41 10.87 9.87
CA THR A 45 14.53 11.93 10.35
C THR A 45 13.59 11.51 11.46
N GLN A 46 13.63 10.22 11.87
CA GLN A 46 12.68 9.64 12.83
C GLN A 46 11.22 9.92 12.42
N THR A 47 10.92 9.69 11.12
CA THR A 47 9.59 9.93 10.53
C THR A 47 9.07 8.66 9.90
N TYR A 48 7.81 8.37 10.12
CA TYR A 48 7.07 7.38 9.35
C TYR A 48 6.31 8.09 8.25
N TYR A 49 6.50 7.62 7.01
CA TYR A 49 5.73 8.04 5.85
C TYR A 49 4.63 7.02 5.60
N ILE A 50 3.36 7.45 5.63
CA ILE A 50 2.20 6.57 5.48
C ILE A 50 1.56 6.84 4.12
N TYR A 51 1.56 5.82 3.27
CA TYR A 51 0.86 5.81 1.98
C TYR A 51 -0.35 4.90 2.08
N GLY A 52 -1.26 4.99 1.13
CA GLY A 52 -2.42 4.10 1.06
C GLY A 52 -3.44 4.59 0.06
N THR A 53 -4.41 3.74 -0.21
CA THR A 53 -5.58 4.10 -1.00
C THR A 53 -6.43 5.08 -0.22
N THR A 54 -6.62 6.28 -0.75
CA THR A 54 -7.37 7.35 -0.11
C THR A 54 -8.69 7.62 -0.83
N THR A 55 -9.61 8.28 -0.15
CA THR A 55 -10.89 8.67 -0.75
C THR A 55 -10.66 9.82 -1.73
N ALA A 56 -11.37 9.82 -2.84
CA ALA A 56 -11.47 11.00 -3.71
C ALA A 56 -11.92 12.22 -2.88
N GLY A 57 -11.36 13.37 -3.21
CA GLY A 57 -11.67 14.61 -2.48
C GLY A 57 -10.89 14.83 -1.18
N ILE A 58 -9.80 14.08 -0.95
CA ILE A 58 -8.90 14.30 0.20
C ILE A 58 -8.23 15.67 0.17
N PHE A 59 -8.15 16.28 -1.02
CA PHE A 59 -7.67 17.64 -1.22
C PHE A 59 -8.81 18.55 -1.67
N ASP A 60 -9.15 19.53 -0.89
CA ASP A 60 -10.09 20.62 -1.21
C ASP A 60 -11.46 20.17 -1.77
N GLY A 61 -11.85 18.90 -1.52
CA GLY A 61 -13.09 18.34 -2.01
C GLY A 61 -13.12 18.01 -3.51
N ASP A 62 -12.01 18.13 -4.24
CA ASP A 62 -11.93 17.77 -5.66
C ASP A 62 -11.99 16.25 -5.86
N VAL A 63 -13.17 15.75 -6.17
CA VAL A 63 -13.44 14.32 -6.40
C VAL A 63 -12.85 13.78 -7.71
N GLU A 64 -12.49 14.66 -8.64
CA GLU A 64 -11.90 14.28 -9.92
C GLU A 64 -10.37 14.16 -9.84
N ARG A 65 -9.76 14.73 -8.81
CA ARG A 65 -8.33 14.64 -8.59
C ARG A 65 -7.96 13.21 -8.20
N LYS A 66 -7.07 12.61 -8.99
CA LYS A 66 -6.48 11.29 -8.72
C LYS A 66 -5.04 11.49 -8.34
N ALA A 67 -4.66 11.08 -7.16
CA ALA A 67 -3.30 11.28 -6.65
C ALA A 67 -2.88 10.15 -5.69
N VAL A 68 -1.59 9.94 -5.58
CA VAL A 68 -0.99 9.25 -4.44
C VAL A 68 -0.56 10.29 -3.43
N VAL A 69 -0.94 10.09 -2.18
CA VAL A 69 -0.62 10.99 -1.08
C VAL A 69 0.23 10.29 -0.03
N VAL A 70 0.95 11.10 0.75
CA VAL A 70 1.68 10.64 1.93
C VAL A 70 1.31 11.47 3.14
N PHE A 71 1.05 10.79 4.25
CA PHE A 71 0.98 11.39 5.58
C PHE A 71 2.33 11.20 6.28
N LYS A 72 2.71 12.17 7.12
CA LYS A 72 3.89 12.05 7.97
C LYS A 72 3.47 11.96 9.44
N THR A 73 4.20 11.15 10.18
CA THR A 73 3.99 11.02 11.62
C THR A 73 5.28 10.65 12.34
N LYS A 74 5.36 11.00 13.64
CA LYS A 74 6.46 10.63 14.52
C LYS A 74 6.10 9.49 15.47
N ASP A 75 4.80 9.28 15.70
CA ASP A 75 4.29 8.37 16.74
C ASP A 75 3.26 7.36 16.23
N LEU A 76 2.90 7.41 14.93
CA LEU A 76 1.89 6.59 14.27
C LEU A 76 0.43 6.89 14.69
N ASP A 77 0.22 7.79 15.64
CA ASP A 77 -1.12 8.16 16.14
C ASP A 77 -1.56 9.55 15.67
N HIS A 78 -0.63 10.49 15.56
CA HIS A 78 -0.90 11.87 15.13
C HIS A 78 -0.20 12.13 13.80
N TRP A 79 -1.00 12.39 12.76
CA TRP A 79 -0.52 12.51 11.38
C TRP A 79 -0.59 13.97 10.93
N GLU A 80 0.42 14.41 10.21
CA GLU A 80 0.38 15.69 9.50
C GLU A 80 -0.63 15.62 8.35
N GLU A 81 -1.14 16.78 7.90
CA GLU A 81 -1.96 16.85 6.69
C GLU A 81 -1.23 16.21 5.50
N PRO A 82 -1.95 15.45 4.65
CA PRO A 82 -1.34 14.73 3.55
C PRO A 82 -0.80 15.69 2.48
N VAL A 83 0.29 15.28 1.85
CA VAL A 83 0.81 15.94 0.66
C VAL A 83 0.76 15.00 -0.55
N SER A 84 0.47 15.57 -1.74
CA SER A 84 0.54 14.79 -2.98
C SER A 84 1.99 14.50 -3.33
N VAL A 85 2.28 13.23 -3.61
CA VAL A 85 3.59 12.79 -4.10
C VAL A 85 3.56 12.46 -5.59
N TRP A 86 2.37 12.25 -6.13
CA TRP A 86 2.11 12.06 -7.55
C TRP A 86 0.66 12.37 -7.88
N ASP A 87 0.43 13.38 -8.68
CA ASP A 87 -0.87 13.64 -9.31
C ASP A 87 -0.91 12.89 -10.64
N VAL A 88 -1.94 12.06 -10.83
CA VAL A 88 -2.10 11.26 -12.04
C VAL A 88 -2.45 12.17 -13.21
N PRO A 89 -1.64 12.26 -14.28
CA PRO A 89 -1.92 13.12 -15.42
C PRO A 89 -3.28 12.79 -16.08
N ALA A 90 -3.93 13.78 -16.65
CA ALA A 90 -5.25 13.62 -17.26
C ALA A 90 -5.28 12.63 -18.44
N ASP A 91 -4.18 12.52 -19.15
CA ASP A 91 -3.94 11.61 -20.27
C ASP A 91 -3.27 10.29 -19.88
N HIS A 92 -3.10 10.03 -18.57
CA HIS A 92 -2.48 8.80 -18.10
C HIS A 92 -3.37 7.59 -18.37
N TRP A 93 -2.75 6.46 -18.76
CA TRP A 93 -3.46 5.24 -19.15
C TRP A 93 -4.37 4.66 -18.05
N GLY A 94 -3.95 4.75 -16.79
CA GLY A 94 -4.58 4.13 -15.63
C GLY A 94 -5.14 5.16 -14.65
N ARG A 95 -6.16 5.93 -15.05
CA ARG A 95 -6.69 7.03 -14.24
C ARG A 95 -8.03 6.74 -13.58
N GLU A 96 -8.64 5.57 -13.80
CA GLU A 96 -9.96 5.27 -13.20
C GLU A 96 -9.85 5.03 -11.70
N THR A 97 -8.87 4.21 -11.28
CA THR A 97 -8.59 3.95 -9.87
C THR A 97 -7.10 4.02 -9.59
N VAL A 98 -6.74 4.43 -8.38
CA VAL A 98 -5.38 4.50 -7.85
C VAL A 98 -5.42 3.78 -6.51
N TRP A 99 -4.85 2.55 -6.45
CA TRP A 99 -4.96 1.66 -5.31
C TRP A 99 -3.61 1.21 -4.80
N ALA A 100 -3.58 0.84 -3.52
CA ALA A 100 -2.48 0.15 -2.83
C ALA A 100 -1.08 0.69 -3.19
N PRO A 101 -0.79 1.98 -2.96
CA PRO A 101 0.55 2.51 -3.21
C PRO A 101 1.54 2.02 -2.14
N GLU A 102 2.66 1.45 -2.58
CA GLU A 102 3.81 1.09 -1.75
C GLU A 102 5.05 1.87 -2.17
N VAL A 103 5.84 2.36 -1.23
CA VAL A 103 7.08 3.08 -1.53
C VAL A 103 8.29 2.39 -0.93
N HIS A 104 9.15 1.88 -1.79
CA HIS A 104 10.34 1.13 -1.41
C HIS A 104 11.62 1.93 -1.69
N ALA A 105 12.55 1.93 -0.73
CA ALA A 105 13.89 2.45 -0.94
C ALA A 105 14.77 1.37 -1.59
N TYR A 106 15.37 1.69 -2.74
CA TYR A 106 16.26 0.78 -3.44
C TYR A 106 17.37 1.55 -4.16
N ARG A 107 18.62 1.13 -3.96
CA ARG A 107 19.83 1.75 -4.58
C ARG A 107 19.87 3.28 -4.47
N GLY A 108 19.49 3.82 -3.31
CA GLY A 108 19.56 5.25 -3.01
C GLY A 108 18.44 6.10 -3.59
N ARG A 109 17.40 5.47 -4.16
CA ARG A 109 16.19 6.13 -4.69
C ARG A 109 14.94 5.53 -4.08
N TYR A 110 13.80 6.16 -4.29
CA TYR A 110 12.49 5.70 -3.84
C TYR A 110 11.64 5.30 -5.04
N TYR A 111 11.00 4.15 -4.93
CA TYR A 111 10.17 3.60 -5.99
C TYR A 111 8.74 3.39 -5.46
N LEU A 112 7.79 4.02 -6.13
CA LEU A 112 6.37 3.89 -5.84
C LEU A 112 5.78 2.82 -6.75
N PHE A 113 5.24 1.76 -6.15
CA PHE A 113 4.47 0.73 -6.81
C PHE A 113 3.01 1.07 -6.60
N VAL A 114 2.22 1.17 -7.66
CA VAL A 114 0.82 1.58 -7.53
C VAL A 114 -0.06 0.83 -8.52
N THR A 115 -1.18 0.31 -8.04
CA THR A 115 -2.19 -0.35 -8.87
C THR A 115 -3.07 0.68 -9.54
N LEU A 116 -3.13 0.62 -10.87
CA LEU A 116 -3.89 1.54 -11.70
C LEU A 116 -4.90 0.78 -12.56
N THR A 117 -6.09 1.36 -12.75
CA THR A 117 -7.12 0.82 -13.64
C THR A 117 -7.41 1.80 -14.76
N ALA A 118 -7.53 1.30 -15.98
CA ALA A 118 -7.91 2.05 -17.17
C ALA A 118 -9.43 1.92 -17.49
N LYS A 119 -9.94 2.78 -18.33
CA LYS A 119 -11.23 2.60 -19.00
C LYS A 119 -11.21 1.44 -20.01
N ALA A 120 -10.02 1.11 -20.52
CA ALA A 120 -9.86 0.05 -21.51
C ALA A 120 -10.28 -1.30 -20.92
N THR A 121 -11.01 -2.06 -21.72
CA THR A 121 -11.48 -3.39 -21.37
C THR A 121 -10.56 -4.46 -21.96
N LEU A 122 -10.55 -5.62 -21.29
CA LEU A 122 -9.87 -6.83 -21.76
C LEU A 122 -10.88 -7.84 -22.30
N PRO A 123 -10.46 -8.82 -23.10
CA PRO A 123 -11.30 -9.93 -23.49
C PRO A 123 -11.96 -10.56 -22.26
N THR A 124 -13.27 -10.73 -22.33
CA THR A 124 -14.06 -11.17 -21.18
C THR A 124 -15.02 -12.26 -21.63
N PRO A 125 -15.06 -13.42 -20.97
CA PRO A 125 -16.08 -14.43 -21.21
C PRO A 125 -17.48 -13.85 -20.97
N PRO A 126 -18.51 -14.27 -21.75
CA PRO A 126 -19.84 -13.64 -21.73
C PRO A 126 -20.60 -13.83 -20.41
N ASP A 127 -20.18 -14.78 -19.58
CA ASP A 127 -20.77 -15.10 -18.29
C ASP A 127 -20.06 -14.45 -17.09
N ARG A 128 -19.18 -13.47 -17.33
CA ARG A 128 -18.39 -12.79 -16.31
C ARG A 128 -18.54 -11.28 -16.35
N PRO A 129 -18.30 -10.58 -15.21
CA PRO A 129 -18.13 -9.14 -15.20
C PRO A 129 -17.04 -8.70 -16.19
N GLN A 130 -17.21 -7.53 -16.78
CA GLN A 130 -16.27 -7.00 -17.75
C GLN A 130 -14.86 -6.88 -17.14
N ASN A 131 -13.90 -7.58 -17.74
CA ASN A 131 -12.49 -7.40 -17.40
C ASN A 131 -12.02 -6.02 -17.87
N VAL A 132 -11.24 -5.35 -17.05
CA VAL A 132 -10.65 -4.04 -17.33
C VAL A 132 -9.13 -4.13 -17.32
N LYS A 133 -8.48 -3.28 -18.09
CA LYS A 133 -7.01 -3.21 -18.01
C LYS A 133 -6.63 -2.65 -16.63
N ARG A 134 -5.93 -3.47 -15.86
CA ARG A 134 -5.42 -3.14 -14.52
C ARG A 134 -4.00 -3.66 -14.39
N GLY A 135 -3.14 -2.89 -13.73
CA GLY A 135 -1.76 -3.32 -13.52
C GLY A 135 -1.03 -2.45 -12.51
N THR A 136 0.08 -2.94 -12.02
CA THR A 136 0.99 -2.18 -11.16
C THR A 136 2.00 -1.44 -12.00
N GLU A 137 2.04 -0.12 -11.84
CA GLU A 137 3.05 0.76 -12.42
C GLU A 137 4.08 1.17 -11.38
N ILE A 138 5.34 1.27 -11.82
CA ILE A 138 6.46 1.68 -10.96
C ILE A 138 6.88 3.09 -11.35
N LEU A 139 6.91 3.98 -10.36
CA LEU A 139 7.38 5.35 -10.48
C LEU A 139 8.62 5.54 -9.61
N VAL A 140 9.42 6.57 -9.88
CA VAL A 140 10.67 6.84 -9.17
C VAL A 140 10.78 8.28 -8.71
N ALA A 141 11.41 8.50 -7.54
CA ALA A 141 11.75 9.80 -6.98
C ALA A 141 13.08 9.77 -6.22
N GLU A 142 13.63 10.94 -5.96
CA GLU A 142 14.82 11.11 -5.10
C GLU A 142 14.45 11.27 -3.60
N SER A 143 13.16 11.36 -3.29
CA SER A 143 12.65 11.59 -1.94
C SER A 143 11.37 10.77 -1.71
N PRO A 144 11.10 10.30 -0.49
CA PRO A 144 9.81 9.68 -0.15
C PRO A 144 8.62 10.64 -0.31
N LEU A 145 8.88 11.94 -0.34
CA LEU A 145 7.87 12.97 -0.59
C LEU A 145 7.67 13.26 -2.09
N GLY A 146 8.29 12.49 -2.97
CA GLY A 146 8.23 12.71 -4.41
C GLY A 146 8.99 13.97 -4.87
N PRO A 147 8.58 14.61 -5.99
CA PRO A 147 7.54 14.13 -6.90
C PRO A 147 7.94 12.83 -7.62
N PHE A 148 7.06 11.85 -7.59
CA PHE A 148 7.30 10.61 -8.34
C PHE A 148 7.01 10.79 -9.82
N ARG A 149 7.75 10.06 -10.66
CA ARG A 149 7.60 10.08 -12.12
C ARG A 149 7.55 8.64 -12.63
N PRO A 150 6.68 8.32 -13.61
CA PRO A 150 6.68 7.00 -14.26
C PRO A 150 8.10 6.61 -14.70
N LEU A 151 8.46 5.37 -14.41
CA LEU A 151 9.78 4.85 -14.73
C LEU A 151 9.83 4.21 -16.12
N GLY A 152 8.70 3.60 -16.54
CA GLY A 152 8.53 2.93 -17.82
C GLY A 152 7.38 3.53 -18.65
N HIS A 153 6.85 2.73 -19.55
CA HIS A 153 5.72 3.07 -20.43
C HIS A 153 4.45 2.28 -20.05
N GLY A 154 3.96 2.46 -18.82
CA GLY A 154 2.79 1.79 -18.28
C GLY A 154 3.14 0.74 -17.23
N ALA A 155 2.19 -0.18 -16.96
CA ALA A 155 2.35 -1.20 -15.92
C ALA A 155 3.48 -2.19 -16.23
N GLN A 156 4.19 -2.63 -15.20
CA GLN A 156 5.21 -3.67 -15.27
C GLN A 156 4.62 -5.08 -15.12
N THR A 157 3.34 -5.20 -14.78
CA THR A 157 2.59 -6.47 -14.82
C THR A 157 2.11 -6.79 -16.24
N PRO A 158 1.72 -8.06 -16.55
CA PRO A 158 1.25 -8.44 -17.88
C PRO A 158 0.09 -7.59 -18.38
N ALA A 159 0.14 -7.18 -19.63
CA ALA A 159 -0.80 -6.19 -20.21
C ALA A 159 -2.24 -6.71 -20.37
N ASP A 160 -2.41 -8.03 -20.45
CA ASP A 160 -3.68 -8.73 -20.62
C ASP A 160 -4.23 -9.33 -19.31
N TRP A 161 -3.55 -9.09 -18.18
CA TRP A 161 -3.99 -9.51 -16.87
C TRP A 161 -4.69 -8.37 -16.11
N MET A 162 -5.66 -8.74 -15.29
CA MET A 162 -6.12 -7.88 -14.21
C MET A 162 -5.21 -8.11 -13.01
N ALA A 163 -4.08 -7.40 -12.99
CA ALA A 163 -3.07 -7.53 -11.94
C ALA A 163 -3.16 -6.37 -10.96
N LEU A 164 -2.98 -6.66 -9.66
CA LEU A 164 -3.07 -5.65 -8.60
C LEU A 164 -2.09 -5.93 -7.46
N ASP A 165 -1.95 -4.95 -6.55
CA ASP A 165 -1.23 -5.05 -5.30
C ASP A 165 0.23 -5.50 -5.49
N GLY A 166 0.91 -4.82 -6.43
CA GLY A 166 2.31 -5.12 -6.71
C GLY A 166 3.23 -4.65 -5.59
N SER A 167 4.01 -5.57 -5.04
CA SER A 167 4.98 -5.36 -3.98
C SER A 167 6.40 -5.69 -4.45
N PHE A 168 7.38 -5.12 -3.80
CA PHE A 168 8.79 -5.25 -4.17
C PHE A 168 9.53 -6.28 -3.32
N TRP A 169 10.29 -7.14 -3.98
CA TRP A 169 11.17 -8.10 -3.33
C TRP A 169 12.53 -8.17 -4.00
N VAL A 170 13.60 -8.42 -3.23
CA VAL A 170 14.92 -8.69 -3.78
C VAL A 170 15.38 -10.07 -3.30
N GLU A 171 15.67 -10.96 -4.24
CA GLU A 171 16.26 -12.27 -3.94
C GLU A 171 17.55 -12.46 -4.73
N ASP A 172 18.64 -12.77 -4.04
CA ASP A 172 19.98 -12.97 -4.63
C ASP A 172 20.43 -11.81 -5.55
N GLY A 173 20.07 -10.58 -5.18
CA GLY A 173 20.39 -9.38 -5.94
C GLY A 173 19.47 -9.11 -7.14
N VAL A 174 18.54 -10.02 -7.44
CA VAL A 174 17.52 -9.84 -8.49
C VAL A 174 16.29 -9.17 -7.89
N PRO A 175 15.85 -8.02 -8.45
CA PRO A 175 14.59 -7.38 -8.05
C PRO A 175 13.41 -8.13 -8.66
N TRP A 176 12.33 -8.25 -7.90
CA TRP A 176 11.08 -8.91 -8.28
C TRP A 176 9.88 -8.01 -8.01
N LEU A 177 8.91 -8.06 -8.90
CA LEU A 177 7.55 -7.60 -8.66
C LEU A 177 6.69 -8.80 -8.30
N VAL A 178 6.13 -8.80 -7.09
CA VAL A 178 5.19 -9.83 -6.61
C VAL A 178 3.81 -9.20 -6.59
N PHE A 179 2.81 -9.85 -7.18
CA PHE A 179 1.50 -9.22 -7.38
C PHE A 179 0.38 -10.26 -7.37
N CYS A 180 -0.85 -9.80 -7.29
CA CYS A 180 -2.05 -10.62 -7.39
C CYS A 180 -2.56 -10.64 -8.83
N HIS A 181 -2.94 -11.81 -9.35
CA HIS A 181 -3.78 -11.95 -10.53
C HIS A 181 -5.23 -12.08 -10.06
N GLU A 182 -6.07 -11.12 -10.44
CA GLU A 182 -7.36 -10.90 -9.80
C GLU A 182 -8.38 -12.00 -10.11
N TRP A 183 -9.07 -12.45 -9.08
CA TRP A 183 -10.16 -13.42 -9.13
C TRP A 183 -11.26 -13.05 -10.14
N ALA A 184 -11.51 -11.77 -10.35
CA ALA A 184 -12.49 -11.29 -11.33
C ALA A 184 -12.18 -11.80 -12.74
N GLN A 185 -10.90 -11.98 -13.09
CA GLN A 185 -10.48 -12.52 -14.37
C GLN A 185 -10.34 -14.05 -14.36
N ILE A 186 -9.74 -14.63 -13.32
CA ILE A 186 -9.35 -16.05 -13.29
C ILE A 186 -10.16 -16.92 -12.33
N THR A 187 -11.07 -16.36 -11.56
CA THR A 187 -11.95 -17.01 -10.57
C THR A 187 -11.22 -17.38 -9.29
N ASP A 188 -10.17 -18.17 -9.36
CA ASP A 188 -9.29 -18.49 -8.23
C ASP A 188 -8.07 -17.57 -8.30
N GLY A 189 -8.13 -16.45 -7.58
CA GLY A 189 -7.07 -15.47 -7.57
C GLY A 189 -5.73 -16.09 -7.20
N SER A 190 -4.67 -15.61 -7.79
CA SER A 190 -3.32 -16.13 -7.56
C SER A 190 -2.36 -15.05 -7.09
N PHE A 191 -1.23 -15.49 -6.57
CA PHE A 191 -0.04 -14.67 -6.33
C PHE A 191 1.02 -15.08 -7.31
N ASP A 192 1.56 -14.10 -8.01
CA ASP A 192 2.52 -14.29 -9.08
C ASP A 192 3.74 -13.39 -8.87
N ALA A 193 4.87 -13.77 -9.45
CA ALA A 193 6.09 -12.98 -9.37
C ALA A 193 6.78 -12.92 -10.72
N VAL A 194 7.27 -11.74 -11.09
CA VAL A 194 8.07 -11.53 -12.29
C VAL A 194 9.37 -10.81 -11.94
N PRO A 195 10.53 -11.24 -12.46
CA PRO A 195 11.76 -10.50 -12.25
C PRO A 195 11.70 -9.15 -12.98
N LEU A 196 12.29 -8.14 -12.38
CA LEU A 196 12.43 -6.81 -12.95
C LEU A 196 13.85 -6.60 -13.48
N SER A 197 13.99 -5.68 -14.41
CA SER A 197 15.30 -5.10 -14.77
C SER A 197 15.96 -4.44 -13.54
N GLU A 198 17.29 -4.29 -13.57
CA GLU A 198 18.04 -3.70 -12.44
C GLU A 198 17.57 -2.30 -12.06
N ASP A 199 17.08 -1.53 -13.03
CA ASP A 199 16.54 -0.18 -12.88
C ASP A 199 15.04 -0.15 -12.58
N LEU A 200 14.40 -1.32 -12.47
CA LEU A 200 12.96 -1.55 -12.22
C LEU A 200 12.04 -1.03 -13.34
N SER A 201 12.58 -0.66 -14.52
CA SER A 201 11.78 -0.02 -15.58
C SER A 201 10.85 -0.98 -16.31
N HIS A 202 11.13 -2.27 -16.31
CA HIS A 202 10.33 -3.29 -17.00
C HIS A 202 10.50 -4.68 -16.39
N ALA A 203 9.52 -5.54 -16.64
CA ALA A 203 9.59 -6.96 -16.30
C ALA A 203 10.53 -7.71 -17.27
N VAL A 204 11.24 -8.72 -16.75
CA VAL A 204 12.18 -9.55 -17.49
C VAL A 204 11.69 -11.00 -17.50
N GLY A 205 11.08 -11.41 -18.59
CA GLY A 205 10.54 -12.77 -18.75
C GLY A 205 9.08 -12.89 -18.35
N GLU A 206 8.64 -14.13 -18.14
CA GLU A 206 7.25 -14.46 -17.84
C GLU A 206 6.98 -14.51 -16.33
N PRO A 207 5.76 -14.16 -15.88
CA PRO A 207 5.35 -14.35 -14.51
C PRO A 207 5.42 -15.81 -14.07
N ARG A 208 5.79 -16.02 -12.83
CA ARG A 208 5.78 -17.32 -12.17
C ARG A 208 4.66 -17.37 -11.16
N LEU A 209 3.77 -18.33 -11.29
CA LEU A 209 2.78 -18.64 -10.29
C LEU A 209 3.47 -19.09 -8.99
N LEU A 210 3.06 -18.51 -7.88
CA LEU A 210 3.50 -18.89 -6.54
C LEU A 210 2.49 -19.84 -5.88
N PHE A 211 1.21 -19.43 -5.81
CA PHE A 211 0.09 -20.24 -5.32
C PHE A 211 -1.26 -19.59 -5.63
N HIS A 212 -2.34 -20.35 -5.54
CA HIS A 212 -3.71 -19.87 -5.64
C HIS A 212 -4.34 -19.63 -4.26
N ALA A 213 -5.28 -18.70 -4.18
CA ALA A 213 -5.96 -18.37 -2.94
C ALA A 213 -6.73 -19.56 -2.33
N SER A 214 -7.29 -20.45 -3.16
CA SER A 214 -8.01 -21.64 -2.72
C SER A 214 -7.13 -22.71 -2.04
N GLU A 215 -5.80 -22.61 -2.16
CA GLU A 215 -4.88 -23.54 -1.49
C GLU A 215 -4.84 -23.35 0.03
N ALA A 216 -5.29 -22.19 0.54
CA ALA A 216 -5.36 -21.95 1.97
C ALA A 216 -6.65 -22.50 2.58
N PRO A 217 -6.58 -23.40 3.59
CA PRO A 217 -7.75 -24.09 4.13
C PRO A 217 -8.74 -23.18 4.85
N TRP A 218 -8.31 -21.98 5.26
CA TRP A 218 -9.15 -20.98 5.90
C TRP A 218 -9.93 -20.11 4.90
N VAL A 219 -9.52 -20.05 3.63
CA VAL A 219 -10.18 -19.22 2.62
C VAL A 219 -11.55 -19.78 2.26
N ARG A 220 -12.51 -18.90 2.07
CA ARG A 220 -13.86 -19.25 1.65
C ARG A 220 -14.18 -18.63 0.30
N CYS A 221 -14.78 -19.45 -0.54
CA CYS A 221 -15.36 -18.96 -1.79
C CYS A 221 -16.42 -17.92 -1.48
N ARG A 222 -16.28 -16.73 -2.06
CA ARG A 222 -17.32 -15.71 -1.95
C ARG A 222 -18.41 -15.92 -2.98
N GLY A 223 -19.34 -16.79 -2.66
CA GLY A 223 -20.59 -16.92 -3.40
C GLY A 223 -21.53 -15.70 -3.28
N ASP A 224 -21.21 -14.76 -2.41
CA ASP A 224 -21.93 -13.50 -2.17
C ASP A 224 -21.23 -12.27 -2.76
N ILE A 225 -19.95 -12.34 -3.13
CA ILE A 225 -19.33 -11.31 -3.97
C ILE A 225 -19.83 -11.41 -5.39
N GLY A 226 -20.14 -12.60 -5.82
CA GLY A 226 -20.79 -12.72 -7.09
C GLY A 226 -22.16 -12.08 -7.00
N GLU A 227 -22.24 -10.77 -7.25
CA GLU A 227 -23.47 -10.26 -7.84
C GLU A 227 -23.90 -11.26 -8.88
N LEU A 228 -25.19 -11.59 -8.91
CA LEU A 228 -25.73 -12.44 -9.94
C LEU A 228 -25.48 -11.78 -11.31
N TYR A 229 -24.34 -12.09 -11.92
CA TYR A 229 -24.13 -11.67 -13.28
C TYR A 229 -24.93 -12.60 -14.19
N GLN A 230 -25.91 -12.06 -14.87
CA GLN A 230 -26.85 -12.81 -15.71
C GLN A 230 -27.50 -14.01 -14.99
N GLY A 231 -27.81 -13.90 -13.72
CA GLY A 231 -28.47 -14.94 -12.93
C GLY A 231 -27.56 -16.06 -12.41
N LYS A 232 -26.25 -16.01 -12.68
CA LYS A 232 -25.27 -16.97 -12.17
C LYS A 232 -24.45 -16.38 -11.03
N ARG A 233 -24.25 -17.16 -9.95
CA ARG A 233 -23.33 -16.80 -8.87
C ARG A 233 -21.89 -17.09 -9.28
N TYR A 234 -21.02 -16.13 -9.03
CA TYR A 234 -19.58 -16.29 -9.15
C TYR A 234 -19.02 -16.97 -7.91
N HIS A 235 -18.32 -18.06 -8.11
CA HIS A 235 -17.51 -18.66 -7.07
C HIS A 235 -16.09 -18.10 -7.22
N ALA A 236 -15.71 -17.16 -6.36
CA ALA A 236 -14.42 -16.52 -6.43
C ALA A 236 -13.61 -16.70 -5.16
N TYR A 237 -12.33 -16.94 -5.31
CA TYR A 237 -11.35 -16.94 -4.22
C TYR A 237 -10.48 -15.69 -4.40
N VAL A 238 -10.61 -14.77 -3.44
CA VAL A 238 -9.93 -13.48 -3.52
C VAL A 238 -8.47 -13.60 -3.12
N SER A 239 -7.58 -13.01 -3.90
CA SER A 239 -6.18 -12.79 -3.58
C SER A 239 -5.92 -11.29 -3.54
N ASP A 240 -5.60 -10.76 -2.37
CA ASP A 240 -5.32 -9.34 -2.15
C ASP A 240 -4.09 -9.16 -1.27
N GLY A 241 -3.40 -8.05 -1.41
CA GLY A 241 -2.36 -7.53 -0.55
C GLY A 241 -1.32 -8.56 -0.14
N ASN A 242 -0.23 -8.63 -0.86
CA ASN A 242 0.86 -9.54 -0.57
C ASN A 242 2.02 -8.80 0.09
N TRP A 243 2.62 -9.38 1.11
CA TRP A 243 3.80 -8.84 1.78
C TRP A 243 4.80 -9.94 2.10
N LEU A 244 6.00 -9.86 1.55
CA LEU A 244 7.08 -10.81 1.83
C LEU A 244 7.87 -10.38 3.06
N HIS A 245 8.14 -11.33 3.94
CA HIS A 245 8.91 -11.12 5.14
C HIS A 245 9.87 -12.28 5.41
N ARG A 246 11.13 -11.96 5.69
CA ARG A 246 12.11 -12.93 6.14
C ARG A 246 12.27 -12.83 7.65
N THR A 247 11.90 -13.89 8.34
CA THR A 247 12.04 -13.97 9.80
C THR A 247 13.52 -14.04 10.21
N LYS A 248 13.78 -13.86 11.50
CA LYS A 248 15.15 -13.91 12.07
C LYS A 248 15.82 -15.28 11.90
N ASP A 249 15.02 -16.36 11.84
CA ASP A 249 15.53 -17.71 11.58
C ASP A 249 15.75 -18.03 10.09
N GLY A 250 15.47 -17.06 9.20
CA GLY A 250 15.67 -17.17 7.77
C GLY A 250 14.48 -17.71 6.97
N THR A 251 13.34 -18.01 7.62
CA THR A 251 12.13 -18.45 6.94
C THR A 251 11.54 -17.33 6.10
N LEU A 252 11.19 -17.61 4.85
CA LEU A 252 10.48 -16.67 4.00
C LEU A 252 8.98 -16.88 4.13
N LEU A 253 8.29 -15.83 4.58
CA LEU A 253 6.84 -15.76 4.73
C LEU A 253 6.24 -14.83 3.69
N MET A 254 5.00 -15.10 3.28
CA MET A 254 4.13 -14.14 2.60
C MET A 254 2.86 -13.97 3.45
N LEU A 255 2.62 -12.73 3.90
CA LEU A 255 1.34 -12.35 4.47
C LEU A 255 0.46 -11.90 3.30
N TRP A 256 -0.82 -12.25 3.33
CA TRP A 256 -1.76 -11.93 2.27
C TRP A 256 -3.20 -11.96 2.76
N SER A 257 -4.14 -11.45 1.98
CA SER A 257 -5.52 -11.29 2.41
C SER A 257 -6.51 -11.99 1.52
N SER A 258 -7.55 -12.52 2.14
CA SER A 258 -8.73 -13.08 1.50
C SER A 258 -9.93 -13.07 2.46
N TYR A 259 -11.03 -13.65 2.02
CA TYR A 259 -12.20 -13.86 2.87
C TYR A 259 -12.10 -15.18 3.60
N GLY A 260 -12.13 -15.12 4.93
CA GLY A 260 -12.24 -16.25 5.83
C GLY A 260 -13.70 -16.69 6.04
N PRO A 261 -13.96 -17.56 7.03
CA PRO A 261 -15.30 -18.08 7.29
C PRO A 261 -16.36 -17.02 7.59
N SER A 262 -16.00 -15.91 8.17
CA SER A 262 -16.95 -14.84 8.55
C SER A 262 -16.61 -13.47 7.98
N LYS A 263 -15.34 -13.13 7.85
CA LYS A 263 -14.86 -11.79 7.53
C LYS A 263 -13.60 -11.82 6.67
N TYR A 264 -13.18 -10.64 6.24
CA TYR A 264 -11.88 -10.45 5.60
C TYR A 264 -10.76 -10.73 6.60
N ALA A 265 -9.70 -11.37 6.14
CA ALA A 265 -8.68 -11.96 7.00
C ALA A 265 -7.28 -11.85 6.37
N VAL A 266 -6.26 -11.99 7.23
CA VAL A 266 -4.86 -12.09 6.83
C VAL A 266 -4.35 -13.49 7.10
N GLY A 267 -3.85 -14.16 6.06
CA GLY A 267 -3.17 -15.44 6.17
C GLY A 267 -1.66 -15.33 6.05
N VAL A 268 -1.00 -16.45 6.31
CA VAL A 268 0.45 -16.59 6.16
C VAL A 268 0.72 -17.82 5.30
N ALA A 269 1.50 -17.61 4.24
CA ALA A 269 2.12 -18.69 3.47
C ALA A 269 3.61 -18.76 3.80
N ARG A 270 4.17 -19.96 3.81
CA ARG A 270 5.58 -20.21 4.13
C ARG A 270 6.27 -20.90 2.96
N SER A 271 7.39 -20.34 2.52
CA SER A 271 8.22 -21.00 1.51
C SER A 271 9.02 -22.13 2.13
N LYS A 272 8.80 -23.37 1.66
CA LYS A 272 9.53 -24.55 2.14
C LYS A 272 11.01 -24.54 1.77
N SER A 273 11.35 -23.90 0.67
CA SER A 273 12.75 -23.74 0.26
C SER A 273 13.44 -22.52 0.85
N GLY A 274 12.66 -21.61 1.49
CA GLY A 274 13.12 -20.29 1.89
C GLY A 274 13.32 -19.31 0.72
N ARG A 275 12.91 -19.70 -0.50
CA ARG A 275 13.05 -18.92 -1.72
C ARG A 275 11.68 -18.47 -2.25
N LEU A 276 11.65 -17.37 -3.03
CA LEU A 276 10.44 -16.84 -3.64
C LEU A 276 9.70 -17.90 -4.50
N ALA A 277 10.45 -18.72 -5.19
CA ALA A 277 9.88 -19.80 -6.03
C ALA A 277 9.08 -20.87 -5.27
N GLY A 278 9.15 -20.89 -3.93
CA GLY A 278 8.45 -21.90 -3.12
C GLY A 278 9.11 -23.28 -3.15
N PRO A 279 8.35 -24.42 -3.04
CA PRO A 279 6.89 -24.40 -2.91
C PRO A 279 6.38 -23.72 -1.65
N TRP A 280 5.17 -23.19 -1.73
CA TRP A 280 4.52 -22.48 -0.64
C TRP A 280 3.57 -23.40 0.13
N GLU A 281 3.53 -23.26 1.45
CA GLU A 281 2.62 -23.97 2.35
C GLU A 281 1.81 -22.94 3.13
N GLN A 282 0.49 -23.11 3.10
CA GLN A 282 -0.43 -22.21 3.77
C GLN A 282 -0.58 -22.60 5.25
N ASP A 283 -0.56 -21.63 6.15
CA ASP A 283 -0.95 -21.88 7.54
C ASP A 283 -2.44 -22.27 7.59
N PRO A 284 -2.81 -23.21 8.46
CA PRO A 284 -4.19 -23.75 8.49
C PRO A 284 -5.22 -22.74 8.96
N GLU A 285 -4.80 -21.74 9.75
CA GLU A 285 -5.65 -20.69 10.29
C GLU A 285 -5.08 -19.32 9.90
N PRO A 286 -5.94 -18.30 9.74
CA PRO A 286 -5.46 -16.94 9.47
C PRO A 286 -4.77 -16.34 10.70
N LEU A 287 -3.76 -15.51 10.47
CA LEU A 287 -3.11 -14.70 11.51
C LEU A 287 -4.04 -13.63 12.09
N TRP A 288 -4.93 -13.08 11.25
CA TRP A 288 -5.96 -12.11 11.60
C TRP A 288 -7.28 -12.45 10.95
N SER A 289 -8.40 -12.40 11.70
CA SER A 289 -9.74 -12.78 11.19
C SER A 289 -10.88 -11.86 11.64
N ASP A 290 -10.56 -10.66 12.17
CA ASP A 290 -11.57 -9.71 12.66
C ASP A 290 -11.77 -8.52 11.70
N ASP A 291 -12.09 -8.82 10.44
CA ASP A 291 -12.44 -7.86 9.40
C ASP A 291 -11.38 -6.77 9.17
N GLY A 292 -10.39 -7.10 8.40
CA GLY A 292 -9.30 -6.21 8.02
C GLY A 292 -8.24 -6.98 7.25
N GLY A 293 -7.40 -6.28 6.51
CA GLY A 293 -6.40 -6.94 5.69
C GLY A 293 -5.48 -5.99 4.95
N HIS A 294 -4.91 -6.49 3.86
CA HIS A 294 -3.84 -5.87 3.12
C HIS A 294 -2.65 -5.57 4.04
N PRO A 295 -2.00 -6.64 4.56
CA PRO A 295 -0.96 -6.52 5.55
C PRO A 295 0.35 -6.01 4.96
N MET A 296 1.07 -5.19 5.70
CA MET A 296 2.49 -4.99 5.51
C MET A 296 3.21 -4.97 6.87
N LEU A 297 4.48 -5.32 6.90
CA LEU A 297 5.28 -5.32 8.11
C LEU A 297 6.36 -4.25 8.05
N PHE A 298 6.56 -3.57 9.15
CA PHE A 298 7.67 -2.64 9.32
C PHE A 298 8.27 -2.74 10.72
N ARG A 299 9.48 -2.24 10.89
CA ARG A 299 10.09 -2.08 12.21
C ARG A 299 9.99 -0.63 12.66
N THR A 300 9.60 -0.46 13.91
CA THR A 300 9.65 0.84 14.56
C THR A 300 11.10 1.26 14.84
N PHE A 301 11.32 2.53 15.20
CA PHE A 301 12.66 3.02 15.52
C PHE A 301 13.26 2.39 16.79
N ASP A 302 12.43 1.78 17.64
CA ASP A 302 12.84 0.96 18.78
C ASP A 302 12.82 -0.56 18.51
N ASP A 303 12.90 -0.94 17.20
CA ASP A 303 13.04 -2.31 16.66
C ASP A 303 11.87 -3.27 16.94
N ARG A 304 10.67 -2.77 17.25
CA ARG A 304 9.49 -3.61 17.34
C ARG A 304 8.97 -3.93 15.92
N LEU A 305 8.58 -5.19 15.71
CA LEU A 305 7.92 -5.60 14.47
C LEU A 305 6.43 -5.28 14.56
N VAL A 306 5.93 -4.53 13.58
CA VAL A 306 4.54 -4.07 13.54
C VAL A 306 3.91 -4.43 12.21
N MET A 307 2.69 -4.97 12.25
CA MET A 307 1.84 -5.17 11.10
C MET A 307 0.87 -4.00 10.97
N ALA A 308 0.86 -3.37 9.80
CA ALA A 308 -0.18 -2.44 9.39
C ALA A 308 -1.23 -3.17 8.56
N ILE A 309 -2.51 -2.90 8.82
CA ILE A 309 -3.65 -3.33 8.03
C ILE A 309 -4.67 -2.21 7.93
N HIS A 310 -5.59 -2.28 6.98
CA HIS A 310 -6.83 -1.52 7.08
C HIS A 310 -7.89 -2.32 7.83
N GLN A 311 -8.68 -1.63 8.66
CA GLN A 311 -9.85 -2.20 9.37
C GLN A 311 -10.91 -1.13 9.59
N PRO A 312 -12.20 -1.42 9.39
CA PRO A 312 -12.76 -2.64 8.77
C PRO A 312 -12.43 -2.72 7.28
N ASN A 313 -12.73 -3.85 6.62
CA ASN A 313 -12.49 -4.02 5.18
C ASN A 313 -13.39 -3.15 4.30
N ARG A 314 -14.53 -2.70 4.80
CA ARG A 314 -15.50 -1.87 4.05
C ARG A 314 -16.05 -0.71 4.86
N ARG A 315 -16.50 0.32 4.18
CA ARG A 315 -17.15 1.54 4.66
C ARG A 315 -16.17 2.61 5.10
N VAL A 316 -15.70 2.59 6.34
CA VAL A 316 -14.84 3.63 6.89
C VAL A 316 -13.55 2.98 7.37
N GLU A 317 -12.73 2.61 6.41
CA GLU A 317 -11.43 1.96 6.62
C GLU A 317 -10.46 2.90 7.35
N ARG A 318 -9.71 2.34 8.29
CA ARG A 318 -8.67 3.04 9.06
C ARG A 318 -7.42 2.18 9.13
N ALA A 319 -6.26 2.83 9.19
CA ALA A 319 -5.03 2.11 9.50
C ALA A 319 -5.05 1.60 10.93
N ARG A 320 -4.75 0.31 11.10
CA ARG A 320 -4.56 -0.33 12.40
C ARG A 320 -3.17 -0.93 12.44
N PHE A 321 -2.55 -0.85 13.59
CA PHE A 321 -1.19 -1.34 13.81
C PHE A 321 -1.20 -2.38 14.91
N PHE A 322 -0.49 -3.49 14.69
CA PHE A 322 -0.41 -4.60 15.64
C PHE A 322 1.04 -5.01 15.84
N GLU A 323 1.49 -5.05 17.08
CA GLU A 323 2.82 -5.55 17.43
C GLU A 323 2.85 -7.07 17.27
N LEU A 324 3.93 -7.58 16.63
CA LEU A 324 4.13 -9.00 16.37
C LEU A 324 5.37 -9.53 17.07
N ASP A 325 5.29 -10.80 17.48
CA ASP A 325 6.44 -11.63 17.82
C ASP A 325 6.77 -12.55 16.65
N GLU A 326 8.06 -12.65 16.31
CA GLU A 326 8.58 -13.76 15.50
C GLU A 326 8.83 -14.96 16.43
N VAL A 327 8.08 -16.05 16.22
CA VAL A 327 8.16 -17.27 17.05
C VAL A 327 8.60 -18.43 16.15
N GLY A 328 9.91 -18.64 16.07
CA GLY A 328 10.49 -19.58 15.12
C GLY A 328 10.14 -19.14 13.69
N SER A 329 9.56 -20.03 12.92
CA SER A 329 9.18 -19.82 11.52
C SER A 329 7.77 -19.23 11.34
N THR A 330 7.17 -18.61 12.37
CA THR A 330 5.83 -18.04 12.30
C THR A 330 5.73 -16.69 13.01
N LEU A 331 4.57 -16.04 12.87
CA LEU A 331 4.25 -14.76 13.50
C LEU A 331 3.11 -14.91 14.48
N ARG A 332 3.14 -14.14 15.57
CA ARG A 332 2.06 -14.06 16.54
C ARG A 332 1.75 -12.61 16.89
N ILE A 333 0.48 -12.22 16.86
CA ILE A 333 0.02 -10.90 17.30
C ILE A 333 0.13 -10.81 18.82
N ARG A 334 0.86 -9.80 19.32
CA ARG A 334 0.94 -9.46 20.75
C ARG A 334 -0.23 -8.61 21.22
N GLY A 335 -0.64 -7.68 20.38
CA GLY A 335 -1.71 -6.74 20.66
C GLY A 335 -1.67 -5.54 19.73
N GLU A 336 -2.62 -4.64 19.90
CA GLU A 336 -2.65 -3.39 19.15
C GLU A 336 -1.51 -2.46 19.57
N PHE A 337 -0.82 -1.92 18.57
CA PHE A 337 0.27 -0.96 18.74
C PHE A 337 -0.28 0.46 18.92
N GLY A 338 0.22 1.21 19.91
CA GLY A 338 -0.21 2.59 20.17
C GLY A 338 -1.54 2.73 20.92
N GLY A 339 -2.28 1.64 21.13
CA GLY A 339 -3.48 1.67 21.96
C GLY A 339 -3.13 1.98 23.41
N ALA A 340 -3.79 2.98 24.02
CA ALA A 340 -3.69 3.18 25.47
C ALA A 340 -3.96 1.84 26.18
N LYS A 341 -3.03 1.40 27.03
CA LYS A 341 -3.26 0.21 27.86
C LYS A 341 -4.57 0.43 28.61
N ARG A 342 -5.62 -0.31 28.21
CA ARG A 342 -6.89 -0.34 28.91
C ARG A 342 -6.71 -1.00 30.28
#